data_a37cb2a465baca49380d2f05acd1b0aa
#
_entry.id   a37cb2a465baca49380d2f05acd1b0aa
#
_cell.length_a   1.000
_cell.length_b   1.000
_cell.length_c   1.000
_cell.angle_alpha   90.00
_cell.angle_beta   90.00
_cell.angle_gamma   90.00
#
_symmetry.space_group_name_H-M   'P 1'
#
loop_
_entity.id
_entity.type
_entity.pdbx_description
1 polymer ?
#
loop_
_entity_poly.entity_id
_entity_poly.type
_entity_poly.pdbx_seq_one_letter_code
_entity_poly.pdbx_strand_id
1 'polypeptide(L)'
;MLFRSRVVFSNLDAQAQCEPLKIKDSWKTGEDGYYYYQKQLQPGQRTDTVFDNIVIKNTVKKEDLVPFDILVYEESVQSEGFSSPEEAFARL
;
A
#
# COMPACT_ATOMS: atom_id res chain seq x y z
N MET A 1 -14.48 -0.12 -10.71
CA MET A 1 -13.11 -0.62 -10.86
C MET A 1 -12.56 -1.02 -9.51
N LEU A 2 -11.69 -2.01 -9.50
CA LEU A 2 -11.01 -2.48 -8.31
C LEU A 2 -9.55 -2.05 -8.35
N PHE A 3 -8.96 -1.80 -7.17
CA PHE A 3 -7.60 -1.28 -7.05
C PHE A 3 -6.78 -2.09 -6.08
N ARG A 4 -5.50 -2.23 -6.38
CA ARG A 4 -4.50 -2.71 -5.43
C ARG A 4 -3.29 -1.79 -5.45
N SER A 5 -2.57 -1.75 -4.34
CA SER A 5 -1.40 -0.90 -4.18
C SER A 5 -0.24 -1.68 -3.60
N ARG A 6 0.96 -1.26 -3.93
CA ARG A 6 2.20 -1.80 -3.37
C ARG A 6 3.09 -0.65 -2.93
N VAL A 7 3.66 -0.78 -1.75
CA VAL A 7 4.57 0.23 -1.19
C VAL A 7 5.98 -0.34 -1.15
N VAL A 8 6.92 0.36 -1.75
CA VAL A 8 8.33 -0.07 -1.83
C VAL A 8 9.23 1.02 -1.27
N PHE A 9 10.08 0.65 -0.31
CA PHE A 9 11.14 1.53 0.18
C PHE A 9 12.35 1.43 -0.74
N SER A 10 12.97 2.56 -1.06
CA SER A 10 14.18 2.60 -1.88
C SER A 10 15.39 2.00 -1.16
N ASN A 11 15.32 1.88 0.17
CA ASN A 11 16.41 1.38 1.00
C ASN A 11 15.85 0.48 2.11
N LEU A 12 16.28 -0.78 2.15
CA LEU A 12 15.80 -1.75 3.14
C LEU A 12 16.27 -1.41 4.55
N ASP A 13 17.45 -0.79 4.71
CA ASP A 13 17.92 -0.36 6.02
C ASP A 13 17.01 0.74 6.58
N ALA A 14 16.57 1.66 5.72
CA ALA A 14 15.63 2.69 6.11
C ALA A 14 14.27 2.10 6.48
N GLN A 15 13.82 1.08 5.76
CA GLN A 15 12.58 0.38 6.09
C GLN A 15 12.65 -0.24 7.49
N ALA A 16 13.79 -0.81 7.85
CA ALA A 16 13.99 -1.39 9.18
C ALA A 16 13.99 -0.35 10.29
N GLN A 17 14.27 0.92 9.98
CA GLN A 17 14.25 2.03 10.93
C GLN A 17 12.85 2.59 11.16
N CYS A 18 11.86 2.18 10.37
CA CYS A 18 10.49 2.69 10.46
C CYS A 18 9.59 1.72 11.22
N GLU A 19 8.59 2.29 11.92
CA GLU A 19 7.50 1.50 12.49
C GLU A 19 6.71 0.85 11.36
N PRO A 20 6.03 -0.30 11.62
CA PRO A 20 5.13 -0.87 10.61
C PRO A 20 4.10 0.15 10.14
N LEU A 21 3.79 0.12 8.85
CA LEU A 21 2.81 1.03 8.27
C LEU A 21 1.43 0.80 8.87
N LYS A 22 0.77 1.89 9.25
CA LYS A 22 -0.62 1.86 9.69
C LYS A 22 -1.51 1.97 8.46
N ILE A 23 -1.92 0.83 7.95
CA ILE A 23 -2.76 0.76 6.75
C ILE A 23 -4.20 1.16 7.12
N LYS A 24 -4.79 2.04 6.31
CA LYS A 24 -6.16 2.50 6.54
C LYS A 24 -7.16 1.37 6.34
N ASP A 25 -8.29 1.44 7.03
CA ASP A 25 -9.32 0.41 7.01
C ASP A 25 -9.94 0.17 5.64
N SER A 26 -9.84 1.14 4.72
CA SER A 26 -10.31 1.00 3.35
C SER A 26 -9.51 -0.03 2.55
N TRP A 27 -8.36 -0.44 3.04
CA TRP A 27 -7.45 -1.36 2.38
C TRP A 27 -7.27 -2.62 3.23
N LYS A 28 -7.08 -3.75 2.54
CA LYS A 28 -6.79 -5.03 3.19
C LYS A 28 -5.45 -5.55 2.70
N THR A 29 -4.60 -5.98 3.62
CA THR A 29 -3.31 -6.57 3.27
C THR A 29 -3.51 -7.96 2.70
N GLY A 30 -3.00 -8.20 1.49
CA GLY A 30 -3.01 -9.50 0.85
C GLY A 30 -1.80 -10.35 1.22
N GLU A 31 -1.88 -11.65 0.98
CA GLU A 31 -0.79 -12.59 1.25
C GLU A 31 0.41 -12.37 0.31
N ASP A 32 0.16 -11.73 -0.83
CA ASP A 32 1.17 -11.43 -1.85
C ASP A 32 1.93 -10.13 -1.60
N GLY A 33 1.66 -9.45 -0.48
CA GLY A 33 2.28 -8.17 -0.14
C GLY A 33 1.62 -6.94 -0.75
N TYR A 34 0.55 -7.13 -1.50
CA TYR A 34 -0.25 -6.03 -2.02
C TYR A 34 -1.33 -5.63 -1.03
N TYR A 35 -1.76 -4.37 -1.11
CA TYR A 35 -2.91 -3.85 -0.37
C TYR A 35 -4.08 -3.72 -1.33
N TYR A 36 -5.22 -4.29 -0.97
CA TYR A 36 -6.41 -4.33 -1.82
C TYR A 36 -7.47 -3.37 -1.29
N TYR A 37 -7.91 -2.44 -2.15
CA TYR A 37 -8.95 -1.49 -1.80
C TYR A 37 -10.30 -2.22 -1.76
N GLN A 38 -11.04 -2.03 -0.67
CA GLN A 38 -12.24 -2.82 -0.39
C GLN A 38 -13.52 -2.26 -0.99
N LYS A 39 -13.41 -1.16 -1.75
CA LYS A 39 -14.57 -0.53 -2.40
C LYS A 39 -14.36 -0.51 -3.91
N GLN A 40 -15.45 -0.65 -4.65
CA GLN A 40 -15.44 -0.40 -6.09
C GLN A 40 -15.54 1.10 -6.34
N LEU A 41 -14.79 1.60 -7.31
CA LEU A 41 -14.81 3.01 -7.67
C LEU A 41 -15.38 3.19 -9.06
N GLN A 42 -16.16 4.25 -9.23
CA GLN A 42 -16.63 4.70 -10.51
C GLN A 42 -15.56 5.55 -11.20
N PRO A 43 -15.63 5.71 -12.54
CA PRO A 43 -14.71 6.61 -13.23
C PRO A 43 -14.72 8.01 -12.59
N GLY A 44 -13.54 8.57 -12.39
CA GLY A 44 -13.38 9.87 -11.77
C GLY A 44 -13.30 9.88 -10.25
N GLN A 45 -13.61 8.78 -9.59
CA GLN A 45 -13.43 8.66 -8.15
C GLN A 45 -11.98 8.26 -7.82
N ARG A 46 -11.56 8.57 -6.59
CA ARG A 46 -10.21 8.24 -6.11
C ARG A 46 -10.27 7.33 -4.91
N THR A 47 -9.23 6.50 -4.75
CA THR A 47 -9.05 5.71 -3.52
C THR A 47 -8.62 6.64 -2.39
N ASP A 48 -8.87 6.20 -1.14
CA ASP A 48 -8.19 6.79 0.00
C ASP A 48 -6.69 6.47 -0.09
N THR A 49 -5.87 7.24 0.61
CA THR A 49 -4.46 6.91 0.74
C THR A 49 -4.30 5.60 1.51
N VAL A 50 -3.25 4.84 1.18
CA VAL A 50 -2.98 3.56 1.85
C VAL A 50 -2.59 3.78 3.31
N PHE A 51 -1.81 4.84 3.56
CA PHE A 51 -1.40 5.27 4.89
C PHE A 51 -1.22 6.79 4.88
N ASP A 52 -1.22 7.41 6.07
CA ASP A 52 -1.12 8.89 6.16
C ASP A 52 0.32 9.36 6.36
N ASN A 53 1.13 8.62 7.11
CA ASN A 53 2.49 9.05 7.42
C ASN A 53 3.38 7.85 7.74
N ILE A 54 4.69 8.11 7.74
CA ILE A 54 5.73 7.16 8.12
C ILE A 54 6.28 7.59 9.47
N VAL A 55 6.38 6.64 10.40
CA VAL A 55 6.91 6.90 11.74
C VAL A 55 8.26 6.21 11.89
N ILE A 56 9.29 6.98 12.19
CA ILE A 56 10.61 6.45 12.49
C ILE A 56 10.60 5.87 13.91
N LYS A 57 11.20 4.70 14.11
CA LYS A 57 11.31 4.09 15.43
C LYS A 57 12.05 5.02 16.39
N ASN A 58 11.54 5.16 17.60
CA ASN A 58 12.13 6.04 18.61
C ASN A 58 13.49 5.57 19.13
N THR A 59 13.88 4.34 18.81
CA THR A 59 15.19 3.78 19.15
C THR A 59 16.28 4.20 18.16
N VAL A 60 15.90 4.81 17.03
CA VAL A 60 16.85 5.22 15.98
C VAL A 60 17.37 6.63 16.32
N LYS A 61 18.68 6.79 16.37
CA LYS A 61 19.30 8.10 16.61
C LYS A 61 19.29 8.93 15.33
N LYS A 62 19.22 10.25 15.47
CA LYS A 62 19.16 11.17 14.34
C LYS A 62 20.33 11.00 13.39
N GLU A 63 21.53 10.81 13.91
CA GLU A 63 22.74 10.62 13.10
C GLU A 63 22.79 9.28 12.37
N ASP A 64 21.96 8.31 12.77
CA ASP A 64 21.89 7.00 12.15
C ASP A 64 20.78 6.88 11.10
N LEU A 65 20.02 7.94 10.87
CA LEU A 65 18.96 7.96 9.89
C LEU A 65 19.50 7.83 8.46
N VAL A 66 18.90 6.95 7.68
CA VAL A 66 19.28 6.70 6.29
C VAL A 66 18.28 7.43 5.37
N PRO A 67 18.76 8.27 4.44
CA PRO A 67 17.86 8.89 3.46
C PRO A 67 17.20 7.82 2.58
N PHE A 68 15.92 8.01 2.28
CA PHE A 68 15.18 7.06 1.46
C PHE A 68 14.00 7.72 0.77
N ASP A 69 13.54 7.07 -0.29
CA ASP A 69 12.29 7.41 -0.96
C ASP A 69 11.32 6.25 -0.81
N ILE A 70 10.03 6.57 -0.89
CA ILE A 70 8.97 5.57 -0.86
C ILE A 70 8.23 5.64 -2.17
N LEU A 71 8.12 4.50 -2.84
CA LEU A 71 7.37 4.36 -4.08
C LEU A 71 6.06 3.65 -3.79
N VAL A 72 4.96 4.26 -4.23
CA VAL A 72 3.63 3.67 -4.11
C VAL A 72 3.14 3.37 -5.52
N TYR A 73 2.97 2.08 -5.81
CA TYR A 73 2.44 1.62 -7.09
C TYR A 73 0.96 1.32 -6.92
N GLU A 74 0.17 1.70 -7.91
CA GLU A 74 -1.26 1.46 -7.89
C GLU A 74 -1.68 0.86 -9.22
N GLU A 75 -2.47 -0.21 -9.15
CA GLU A 75 -2.99 -0.91 -10.32
C GLU A 75 -4.51 -0.99 -10.21
N SER A 76 -5.18 -1.02 -11.35
CA SER A 76 -6.63 -1.13 -11.40
C SER A 76 -7.06 -2.23 -12.38
N VAL A 77 -8.23 -2.78 -12.12
CA VAL A 77 -8.85 -3.79 -12.99
C VAL A 77 -10.37 -3.59 -12.93
N GLN A 78 -11.06 -3.96 -14.01
CA GLN A 78 -12.52 -3.92 -14.01
C GLN A 78 -13.07 -4.91 -13.00
N SER A 79 -14.13 -4.51 -12.29
CA SER A 79 -14.73 -5.29 -11.22
C SER A 79 -15.76 -6.32 -11.71
N GLU A 80 -16.17 -6.22 -12.95
CA GLU A 80 -17.24 -7.06 -13.51
C GLU A 80 -16.85 -8.53 -13.50
N GLY A 81 -17.72 -9.36 -12.97
CA GLY A 81 -17.51 -10.81 -12.95
C GLY A 81 -16.65 -11.32 -11.80
N PHE A 82 -16.22 -10.45 -10.88
CA PHE A 82 -15.36 -10.84 -9.75
C PHE A 82 -16.05 -10.55 -8.43
N SER A 83 -15.85 -11.44 -7.47
CA SER A 83 -16.44 -11.32 -6.13
C SER A 83 -15.56 -10.53 -5.15
N SER A 84 -14.25 -10.39 -5.45
CA SER A 84 -13.32 -9.67 -4.59
C SER A 84 -12.18 -9.07 -5.42
N PRO A 85 -11.48 -8.04 -4.88
CA PRO A 85 -10.30 -7.50 -5.55
C PRO A 85 -9.21 -8.54 -5.75
N GLU A 86 -9.00 -9.40 -4.77
CA GLU A 86 -7.99 -10.46 -4.84
C GLU A 86 -8.25 -11.42 -5.99
N GLU A 87 -9.50 -11.81 -6.20
CA GLU A 87 -9.89 -12.68 -7.31
C GLU A 87 -9.63 -12.02 -8.66
N ALA A 88 -10.01 -10.75 -8.79
CA ALA A 88 -9.83 -10.00 -10.03
C ALA A 88 -8.36 -9.93 -10.45
N PHE A 89 -7.49 -9.59 -9.50
CA PHE A 89 -6.07 -9.46 -9.78
C PHE A 89 -5.37 -10.81 -9.97
N ALA A 90 -5.88 -11.88 -9.36
CA ALA A 90 -5.33 -13.21 -9.54
C ALA A 90 -5.54 -13.76 -10.97
N ARG A 91 -6.47 -13.15 -11.71
CA ARG A 91 -6.79 -13.57 -13.08
C ARG A 91 -6.05 -12.80 -14.16
N LEU A 92 -5.20 -11.87 -13.77
CA LEU A 92 -4.40 -11.12 -14.74
C LEU A 92 -3.24 -11.93 -15.31
#